data_1bbccdacd6e392e6f3e478c113bb3299
#
_entry.id   1bbccdacd6e392e6f3e478c113bb3299
#
_cell.length_a   1.000
_cell.length_b   1.000
_cell.length_c   1.000
_cell.angle_alpha   90.00
_cell.angle_beta   90.00
_cell.angle_gamma   90.00
#
_symmetry.space_group_name_H-M   'P 1'
#
loop_
_entity.id
_entity.type
_entity.pdbx_description
1 polymer ?
#
loop_
_entity_poly.entity_id
_entity_poly.type
_entity_poly.pdbx_seq_one_letter_code
_entity_poly.pdbx_strand_id
1 'polypeptide(L)'
;MLLSTADTIVGKKITKQLGLAKGNTIRARHIGRDIMAILRHIAGGEITDYTKMMAESREQALDRMVEDARKLGANAVVRVSFSTSMIMGGASEILAYGTAVMVE
;
A
#
# COMPACT_ATOMS: atom_id res chain seq x y z
N MET A 1 -8.48 3.68 -12.44
CA MET A 1 -7.04 3.36 -12.56
C MET A 1 -6.87 1.84 -12.59
N LEU A 2 -6.24 1.33 -13.64
CA LEU A 2 -5.94 -0.08 -13.75
C LEU A 2 -4.65 -0.40 -13.00
N LEU A 3 -4.65 -1.45 -12.21
CA LEU A 3 -3.47 -1.90 -11.46
C LEU A 3 -3.15 -3.33 -11.85
N SER A 4 -1.86 -3.62 -12.04
CA SER A 4 -1.40 -4.96 -12.38
C SER A 4 -0.08 -5.27 -11.67
N THR A 5 0.06 -6.49 -11.20
CA THR A 5 1.35 -6.98 -10.68
C THR A 5 2.24 -7.47 -11.82
N ALA A 6 1.67 -7.74 -13.00
CA ALA A 6 2.43 -8.06 -14.20
C ALA A 6 2.99 -6.79 -14.82
N ASP A 7 3.89 -6.92 -15.77
CA ASP A 7 4.47 -5.78 -16.47
C ASP A 7 3.63 -5.32 -17.67
N THR A 8 2.47 -5.95 -17.88
CA THR A 8 1.51 -5.57 -18.93
C THR A 8 0.10 -5.69 -18.39
N ILE A 9 -0.86 -5.16 -19.13
CA ILE A 9 -2.29 -5.30 -18.85
C ILE A 9 -2.91 -5.97 -20.08
N VAL A 10 -3.54 -7.12 -19.87
CA VAL A 10 -4.14 -7.90 -20.95
C VAL A 10 -5.18 -7.06 -21.70
N GLY A 11 -5.09 -7.07 -23.01
CA GLY A 11 -6.00 -6.32 -23.86
C GLY A 11 -5.67 -4.83 -24.00
N LYS A 12 -4.60 -4.38 -23.40
CA LYS A 12 -4.18 -2.97 -23.44
C LYS A 12 -2.75 -2.86 -23.94
N LYS A 13 -2.46 -1.74 -24.56
CA LYS A 13 -1.12 -1.42 -25.02
C LYS A 13 -0.56 -0.26 -24.23
N ILE A 14 0.64 -0.41 -23.70
CA ILE A 14 1.35 0.66 -23.03
C ILE A 14 1.89 1.61 -24.06
N THR A 15 1.44 2.88 -24.02
CA THR A 15 1.84 3.89 -24.99
C THR A 15 2.85 4.88 -24.44
N LYS A 16 2.88 5.04 -23.10
CA LYS A 16 3.84 5.93 -22.43
C LYS A 16 4.22 5.34 -21.08
N GLN A 17 5.47 5.47 -20.74
CA GLN A 17 5.97 5.18 -19.41
C GLN A 17 6.23 6.51 -18.71
N LEU A 18 5.56 6.72 -17.58
CA LEU A 18 5.53 8.04 -16.94
C LEU A 18 6.38 8.11 -15.69
N GLY A 19 6.88 6.98 -15.21
CA GLY A 19 7.81 6.94 -14.10
C GLY A 19 7.33 6.12 -12.92
N LEU A 20 8.01 6.25 -11.81
CA LEU A 20 7.72 5.52 -10.58
C LEU A 20 6.56 6.18 -9.86
N ALA A 21 5.53 5.39 -9.57
CA ALA A 21 4.45 5.77 -8.67
C ALA A 21 4.65 5.06 -7.34
N LYS A 22 4.46 5.77 -6.25
CA LYS A 22 4.63 5.21 -4.91
C LYS A 22 3.68 5.85 -3.91
N GLY A 23 3.31 5.07 -2.92
CA GLY A 23 2.53 5.55 -1.80
C GLY A 23 2.91 4.77 -0.55
N ASN A 24 2.99 5.42 0.58
CA ASN A 24 3.40 4.76 1.80
C ASN A 24 2.50 5.11 2.97
N THR A 25 2.52 4.24 3.97
CA THR A 25 1.91 4.49 5.26
C THR A 25 2.92 4.11 6.35
N ILE A 26 2.86 4.83 7.47
CA ILE A 26 3.67 4.51 8.62
C ILE A 26 2.73 4.28 9.79
N ARG A 27 2.90 3.16 10.47
CA ARG A 27 2.12 2.81 11.65
C ARG A 27 3.04 2.61 12.83
N ALA A 28 2.72 3.28 13.93
CA ALA A 28 3.48 3.17 15.15
C ALA A 28 3.03 1.92 15.92
N ARG A 29 3.96 1.01 16.07
CA ARG A 29 3.67 -0.29 16.67
C ARG A 29 3.23 -0.22 18.12
N HIS A 30 3.75 0.76 18.88
CA HIS A 30 3.40 0.89 20.28
C HIS A 30 2.00 1.44 20.52
N ILE A 31 1.44 2.23 19.62
CA ILE A 31 0.05 2.65 19.68
C ILE A 31 -0.82 1.41 19.46
N GLY A 32 -0.48 0.61 18.47
CA GLY A 32 -1.16 -0.65 18.21
C GLY A 32 -1.07 -1.61 19.38
N ARG A 33 0.09 -1.68 20.01
CA ARG A 33 0.31 -2.56 21.15
C ARG A 33 -0.53 -2.18 22.35
N ASP A 34 -0.65 -0.88 22.65
CA ASP A 34 -1.46 -0.42 23.76
C ASP A 34 -2.94 -0.68 23.52
N ILE A 35 -3.40 -0.41 22.32
CA ILE A 35 -4.77 -0.73 21.90
C ILE A 35 -5.01 -2.22 21.96
N MET A 36 -4.07 -3.02 21.48
CA MET A 36 -4.19 -4.46 21.51
C MET A 36 -4.20 -5.02 22.92
N ALA A 37 -3.43 -4.43 23.84
CA ALA A 37 -3.45 -4.83 25.22
C ALA A 37 -4.82 -4.60 25.86
N ILE A 38 -5.44 -3.48 25.57
CA ILE A 38 -6.80 -3.17 26.03
C ILE A 38 -7.79 -4.16 25.43
N LEU A 39 -7.70 -4.42 24.14
CA LEU A 39 -8.60 -5.34 23.44
C LEU A 39 -8.45 -6.78 23.93
N ARG A 40 -7.24 -7.21 24.27
CA ARG A 40 -7.01 -8.53 24.84
C ARG A 40 -7.73 -8.69 26.17
N HIS A 41 -7.70 -7.66 26.99
CA HIS A 41 -8.40 -7.68 28.24
C HIS A 41 -9.91 -7.81 28.07
N ILE A 42 -10.44 -7.24 27.02
CA ILE A 42 -11.88 -7.23 26.76
C ILE A 42 -12.31 -8.48 26.01
N ALA A 43 -11.61 -8.80 24.95
CA ALA A 43 -12.07 -9.82 23.99
C ALA A 43 -11.26 -11.10 23.97
N GLY A 44 -10.08 -11.11 24.56
CA GLY A 44 -9.24 -12.30 24.60
C GLY A 44 -8.64 -12.75 23.29
N GLY A 45 -8.91 -12.05 22.20
CA GLY A 45 -8.47 -12.56 20.92
C GLY A 45 -7.99 -11.52 19.92
N GLU A 46 -7.11 -10.89 20.14
CA GLU A 46 -6.64 -9.69 19.74
C GLU A 46 -5.83 -9.51 18.51
N ILE A 47 -5.31 -10.54 17.92
CA ILE A 47 -4.56 -10.53 16.67
C ILE A 47 -5.41 -10.04 15.49
N THR A 48 -6.71 -10.26 15.55
CA THR A 48 -7.65 -9.86 14.51
C THR A 48 -7.63 -8.36 14.24
N ASP A 49 -7.59 -7.55 15.30
CA ASP A 49 -7.60 -6.09 15.12
C ASP A 49 -6.28 -5.57 14.57
N TYR A 50 -5.17 -6.18 14.96
CA TYR A 50 -3.87 -5.83 14.39
C TYR A 50 -3.81 -6.18 12.91
N THR A 51 -4.32 -7.36 12.54
CA THR A 51 -4.38 -7.80 11.15
C THR A 51 -5.24 -6.84 10.31
N LYS A 52 -6.37 -6.41 10.86
CA LYS A 52 -7.24 -5.45 10.21
C LYS A 52 -6.55 -4.11 10.00
N MET A 53 -5.83 -3.63 11.00
CA MET A 53 -5.09 -2.39 10.91
C MET A 53 -4.01 -2.46 9.83
N MET A 54 -3.31 -3.58 9.72
CA MET A 54 -2.30 -3.77 8.68
C MET A 54 -2.93 -3.84 7.29
N ALA A 55 -4.09 -4.49 7.16
CA ALA A 55 -4.81 -4.55 5.89
C ALA A 55 -5.26 -3.14 5.46
N GLU A 56 -5.80 -2.35 6.36
CA GLU A 56 -6.17 -0.97 6.08
C GLU A 56 -4.97 -0.13 5.66
N SER A 57 -3.83 -0.35 6.31
CA SER A 57 -2.59 0.33 6.00
C SER A 57 -2.11 0.03 4.58
N ARG A 58 -2.24 -1.23 4.13
CA ARG A 58 -1.91 -1.61 2.75
C ARG A 58 -2.82 -0.95 1.74
N GLU A 59 -4.12 -0.93 2.01
CA GLU A 59 -5.08 -0.29 1.12
C GLU A 59 -4.81 1.23 1.03
N GLN A 60 -4.46 1.86 2.13
CA GLN A 60 -4.13 3.27 2.14
C GLN A 60 -2.85 3.54 1.34
N ALA A 61 -1.86 2.66 1.43
CA ALA A 61 -0.63 2.79 0.64
C ALA A 61 -0.95 2.69 -0.86
N LEU A 62 -1.82 1.75 -1.26
CA LEU A 62 -2.28 1.64 -2.64
C LEU A 62 -3.00 2.90 -3.12
N ASP A 63 -3.90 3.44 -2.30
CA ASP A 63 -4.62 4.67 -2.66
C ASP A 63 -3.66 5.83 -2.88
N ARG A 64 -2.65 5.95 -2.06
CA ARG A 64 -1.63 6.99 -2.19
C ARG A 64 -0.77 6.79 -3.44
N MET A 65 -0.46 5.54 -3.77
CA MET A 65 0.25 5.22 -5.03
C MET A 65 -0.58 5.61 -6.24
N VAL A 66 -1.89 5.31 -6.22
CA VAL A 66 -2.81 5.67 -7.29
C VAL A 66 -2.88 7.18 -7.47
N GLU A 67 -2.95 7.94 -6.38
CA GLU A 67 -2.94 9.40 -6.44
C GLU A 67 -1.63 9.93 -7.04
N ASP A 68 -0.52 9.33 -6.66
CA ASP A 68 0.79 9.68 -7.20
C ASP A 68 0.84 9.43 -8.72
N ALA A 69 0.32 8.29 -9.16
CA ALA A 69 0.23 7.95 -10.57
C ALA A 69 -0.66 8.93 -11.34
N ARG A 70 -1.78 9.34 -10.75
CA ARG A 70 -2.67 10.33 -11.37
C ARG A 70 -1.97 11.65 -11.59
N LYS A 71 -1.16 12.08 -10.65
CA LYS A 71 -0.37 13.31 -10.79
C LYS A 71 0.63 13.24 -11.93
N LEU A 72 1.08 12.03 -12.26
CA LEU A 72 1.96 11.80 -13.40
C LEU A 72 1.21 11.73 -14.73
N GLY A 73 -0.12 11.75 -14.69
CA GLY A 73 -0.95 11.64 -15.88
C GLY A 73 -1.26 10.22 -16.32
N ALA A 74 -1.02 9.24 -15.45
CA ALA A 74 -1.22 7.83 -15.78
C ALA A 74 -2.68 7.40 -15.68
N ASN A 75 -3.03 6.38 -16.44
CA ASN A 75 -4.30 5.68 -16.28
C ASN A 75 -4.11 4.22 -15.82
N ALA A 76 -2.87 3.81 -15.60
CA ALA A 76 -2.56 2.47 -15.11
C ALA A 76 -1.24 2.47 -14.35
N VAL A 77 -1.08 1.48 -13.47
CA VAL A 77 0.20 1.19 -12.82
C VAL A 77 0.48 -0.28 -13.01
N VAL A 78 1.64 -0.61 -13.54
CA VAL A 78 2.08 -1.98 -13.75
C VAL A 78 3.21 -2.33 -12.80
N ARG A 79 3.46 -3.61 -12.61
CA ARG A 79 4.45 -4.15 -11.68
C ARG A 79 4.26 -3.62 -10.26
N VAL A 80 3.00 -3.59 -9.83
CA VAL A 80 2.68 -3.16 -8.47
C VAL A 80 3.29 -4.13 -7.46
N SER A 81 4.00 -3.58 -6.50
CA SER A 81 4.68 -4.34 -5.46
C SER A 81 4.52 -3.64 -4.12
N PHE A 82 4.72 -4.40 -3.06
CA PHE A 82 4.74 -3.86 -1.71
C PHE A 82 6.09 -4.13 -1.06
N SER A 83 6.48 -3.23 -0.20
CA SER A 83 7.65 -3.40 0.66
C SER A 83 7.23 -3.01 2.08
N THR A 84 7.68 -3.77 3.06
CA THR A 84 7.42 -3.48 4.46
C THR A 84 8.75 -3.36 5.18
N SER A 85 8.92 -2.28 5.92
CA SER A 85 10.16 -2.02 6.67
C SER A 85 9.85 -1.73 8.12
N MET A 86 10.68 -2.22 9.01
CA MET A 86 10.66 -1.83 10.42
C MET A 86 11.46 -0.56 10.57
N ILE A 87 10.85 0.44 11.17
CA ILE A 87 11.52 1.69 11.49
C ILE A 87 11.79 1.71 12.99
N MET A 88 12.71 2.56 13.40
CA MET A 88 13.07 2.72 14.79
C MET A 88 11.85 3.04 15.67
N GLY A 89 11.83 2.56 16.91
CA GLY A 89 10.74 2.83 17.84
C GLY A 89 9.49 1.99 17.66
N GLY A 90 9.59 0.88 16.95
CA GLY A 90 8.47 -0.04 16.76
C GLY A 90 7.48 0.41 15.69
N ALA A 91 7.84 1.39 14.88
CA ALA A 91 7.05 1.78 13.74
C ALA A 91 7.34 0.88 12.54
N SER A 92 6.36 0.69 11.69
CA SER A 92 6.49 -0.05 10.43
C SER A 92 6.03 0.82 9.28
N GLU A 93 6.72 0.69 8.15
CA GLU A 93 6.33 1.33 6.91
C GLU A 93 5.82 0.29 5.93
N ILE A 94 4.71 0.58 5.29
CA ILE A 94 4.26 -0.17 4.12
C ILE A 94 4.36 0.76 2.93
N LEU A 95 5.09 0.33 1.91
CA LEU A 95 5.28 1.05 0.67
C LEU A 95 4.63 0.26 -0.46
N ALA A 96 3.75 0.89 -1.21
CA ALA A 96 3.24 0.38 -2.48
C ALA A 96 3.92 1.15 -3.61
N TYR A 97 4.39 0.47 -4.63
CA TYR A 97 5.06 1.11 -5.75
C TYR A 97 4.85 0.33 -7.04
N GLY A 98 5.05 1.01 -8.14
CA GLY A 98 4.95 0.42 -9.47
C GLY A 98 5.31 1.44 -10.52
N THR A 99 5.16 1.07 -11.77
CA THR A 99 5.45 1.97 -12.90
C THR A 99 4.13 2.56 -13.40
N ALA A 100 4.05 3.87 -13.36
CA ALA A 100 2.90 4.61 -13.90
C ALA A 100 3.00 4.65 -15.42
N VAL A 101 1.92 4.28 -16.10
CA VAL A 101 1.90 4.19 -17.56
C VAL A 101 0.58 4.71 -18.11
N MET A 102 0.59 5.07 -19.39
CA MET A 102 -0.63 5.25 -20.18
C MET A 102 -0.86 4.00 -20.99
N VAL A 103 -2.07 3.49 -20.95
CA VAL A 103 -2.51 2.37 -21.77
C VAL A 103 -3.69 2.74 -22.64
N GLU A 104 -3.80 2.08 -23.76
CA GLU A 104 -4.92 2.23 -24.69
C GLU A 104 -5.52 0.90 -25.08
#